data_f1058dba78eb8078601d5ae0ae7c0a82
#
_entry.id   f1058dba78eb8078601d5ae0ae7c0a82
#
_cell.length_a   1.000
_cell.length_b   1.000
_cell.length_c   1.000
_cell.angle_alpha   90.00
_cell.angle_beta   90.00
_cell.angle_gamma   90.00
#
_symmetry.space_group_name_H-M   'P 1'
#
loop_
_entity.id
_entity.type
_entity.pdbx_description
1 polymer ?
#
loop_
_entity_poly.entity_id
_entity_poly.type
_entity_poly.pdbx_seq_one_letter_code
_entity_poly.pdbx_strand_id
1 'polypeptide(L)'
;PPMKPTVVSADALFEEFRATLRWEWVAGLGASERRFDELVVSAARSGADLVGYLNYIHPYRVQILGEREIAYLTNSTADDCSQRIARIVKLEPPVLILADGQTAPDALLSICERAQIPMFATHESAAFVIDVLRAYLSKHFADRTSMHGVFMDILGLGVMITGESGLGKSELGLELISRGNGLVADDAVDLFRINQTTIEGKCPELLQNLLEVRGIGLLDIRAIFGET
;
A
#
# COMPACT_ATOMS: atom_id res chain seq x y z
N PRO A 1 -12.90 15.69 -8.66
CA PRO A 1 -11.63 15.38 -9.30
C PRO A 1 -10.94 14.32 -8.46
N PRO A 2 -10.35 13.27 -9.08
CA PRO A 2 -9.63 12.26 -8.31
C PRO A 2 -8.50 12.95 -7.53
N MET A 3 -8.38 12.65 -6.25
CA MET A 3 -7.29 13.16 -5.43
C MET A 3 -5.99 12.50 -5.90
N LYS A 4 -4.92 13.29 -6.08
CA LYS A 4 -3.61 12.77 -6.48
C LYS A 4 -3.09 11.78 -5.42
N PRO A 5 -2.44 10.69 -5.86
CA PRO A 5 -1.83 9.74 -4.92
C PRO A 5 -0.80 10.46 -4.05
N THR A 6 -0.78 10.11 -2.77
CA THR A 6 0.19 10.63 -1.81
C THR A 6 1.57 10.06 -2.12
N VAL A 7 2.59 10.90 -2.12
CA VAL A 7 3.98 10.48 -2.36
C VAL A 7 4.47 9.58 -1.21
N VAL A 8 5.13 8.45 -1.54
CA VAL A 8 5.81 7.58 -0.57
C VAL A 8 7.31 7.74 -0.72
N SER A 9 8.00 8.12 0.36
CA SER A 9 9.45 8.13 0.45
C SER A 9 10.00 6.80 0.97
N ALA A 10 11.30 6.55 0.76
CA ALA A 10 11.97 5.38 1.31
C ALA A 10 11.89 5.35 2.85
N ASP A 11 12.04 6.51 3.50
CA ASP A 11 11.93 6.66 4.95
C ASP A 11 10.54 6.32 5.45
N ALA A 12 9.50 6.86 4.81
CA ALA A 12 8.10 6.56 5.17
C ALA A 12 7.80 5.05 5.02
N LEU A 13 8.27 4.41 3.95
CA LEU A 13 8.11 2.98 3.75
C LEU A 13 8.86 2.17 4.81
N PHE A 14 10.06 2.60 5.16
CA PHE A 14 10.88 1.95 6.19
C PHE A 14 10.19 1.97 7.56
N GLU A 15 9.73 3.13 8.00
CA GLU A 15 9.07 3.27 9.31
C GLU A 15 7.71 2.55 9.36
N GLU A 16 6.91 2.59 8.28
CA GLU A 16 5.61 1.91 8.20
C GLU A 16 5.72 0.41 8.50
N PHE A 17 6.75 -0.26 7.95
CA PHE A 17 6.90 -1.71 8.08
C PHE A 17 8.01 -2.17 9.00
N ARG A 18 8.63 -1.26 9.75
CA ARG A 18 9.74 -1.57 10.65
C ARG A 18 9.41 -2.68 11.65
N ALA A 19 8.24 -2.63 12.25
CA ALA A 19 7.79 -3.65 13.21
C ALA A 19 7.36 -4.95 12.53
N THR A 20 6.66 -4.86 11.39
CA THR A 20 6.12 -6.03 10.69
C THR A 20 7.20 -6.83 9.99
N LEU A 21 8.10 -6.16 9.26
CA LEU A 21 9.16 -6.80 8.47
C LEU A 21 10.49 -6.88 9.23
N ARG A 22 10.61 -6.22 10.37
CA ARG A 22 11.82 -6.24 11.23
C ARG A 22 13.10 -6.03 10.43
N TRP A 23 13.03 -5.15 9.44
CA TRP A 23 14.13 -4.87 8.54
C TRP A 23 15.12 -3.84 9.08
N GLU A 24 16.30 -3.86 8.53
CA GLU A 24 17.36 -2.90 8.80
C GLU A 24 17.72 -2.15 7.53
N TRP A 25 18.08 -0.89 7.65
CA TRP A 25 18.56 -0.07 6.54
C TRP A 25 20.07 -0.29 6.39
N VAL A 26 20.50 -0.97 5.32
CA VAL A 26 21.88 -1.48 5.19
C VAL A 26 22.73 -0.72 4.18
N ALA A 27 22.13 0.06 3.26
CA ALA A 27 22.85 0.91 2.31
C ALA A 27 22.00 2.08 1.82
N GLY A 28 22.61 3.10 1.22
CA GLY A 28 21.91 4.27 0.70
C GLY A 28 21.25 5.12 1.78
N LEU A 29 21.86 5.24 2.95
CA LEU A 29 21.32 5.97 4.10
C LEU A 29 21.05 7.46 3.81
N GLY A 30 21.78 8.06 2.89
CA GLY A 30 21.58 9.46 2.49
C GLY A 30 20.37 9.70 1.58
N ALA A 31 19.65 8.65 1.18
CA ALA A 31 18.55 8.70 0.21
C ALA A 31 17.18 8.50 0.85
N SER A 32 16.97 8.93 2.09
CA SER A 32 15.70 8.81 2.83
C SER A 32 14.52 9.42 2.08
N GLU A 33 14.73 10.52 1.38
CA GLU A 33 13.71 11.21 0.57
C GLU A 33 13.49 10.63 -0.82
N ARG A 34 14.19 9.55 -1.19
CA ARG A 34 13.97 8.87 -2.48
C ARG A 34 12.55 8.31 -2.52
N ARG A 35 11.88 8.50 -3.64
CA ARG A 35 10.45 8.21 -3.77
C ARG A 35 10.14 7.53 -5.09
N PHE A 36 8.93 6.99 -5.19
CA PHE A 36 8.41 6.47 -6.46
C PHE A 36 8.27 7.59 -7.49
N ASP A 37 8.62 7.29 -8.74
CA ASP A 37 8.40 8.21 -9.87
C ASP A 37 6.90 8.40 -10.12
N GLU A 38 6.44 9.65 -10.15
CA GLU A 38 5.01 9.99 -10.28
C GLU A 38 4.43 9.53 -11.61
N LEU A 39 5.21 9.54 -12.70
CA LEU A 39 4.74 9.09 -14.02
C LEU A 39 4.58 7.57 -14.03
N VAL A 40 5.48 6.84 -13.39
CA VAL A 40 5.41 5.39 -13.26
C VAL A 40 4.22 4.97 -12.39
N VAL A 41 4.00 5.65 -11.27
CA VAL A 41 2.81 5.43 -10.40
C VAL A 41 1.53 5.68 -11.18
N SER A 42 1.46 6.77 -11.96
CA SER A 42 0.28 7.13 -12.76
C SER A 42 0.01 6.15 -13.92
N ALA A 43 1.07 5.52 -14.44
CA ALA A 43 0.96 4.55 -15.53
C ALA A 43 0.70 3.11 -15.04
N ALA A 44 0.93 2.83 -13.76
CA ALA A 44 0.70 1.52 -13.17
C ALA A 44 -0.81 1.21 -13.11
N ARG A 45 -1.17 -0.04 -13.43
CA ARG A 45 -2.56 -0.50 -13.31
C ARG A 45 -3.01 -0.63 -11.86
N SER A 46 -2.05 -0.88 -10.97
CA SER A 46 -2.22 -0.99 -9.52
C SER A 46 -0.89 -0.71 -8.84
N GLY A 47 -0.92 -0.20 -7.61
CA GLY A 47 0.27 -0.09 -6.77
C GLY A 47 1.00 -1.43 -6.55
N ALA A 48 0.29 -2.56 -6.70
CA ALA A 48 0.88 -3.91 -6.68
C ALA A 48 1.94 -4.12 -7.78
N ASP A 49 1.85 -3.41 -8.90
CA ASP A 49 2.81 -3.51 -10.01
C ASP A 49 4.14 -2.79 -9.69
N LEU A 50 4.20 -2.03 -8.62
CA LEU A 50 5.37 -1.24 -8.19
C LEU A 50 6.35 -2.02 -7.33
N VAL A 51 6.11 -3.30 -7.07
CA VAL A 51 6.98 -4.19 -6.30
C VAL A 51 6.99 -5.61 -6.87
N GLY A 52 8.14 -6.24 -6.84
CA GLY A 52 8.29 -7.63 -7.26
C GLY A 52 9.74 -8.12 -7.13
N TYR A 53 9.98 -9.38 -7.45
CA TYR A 53 11.32 -9.93 -7.56
C TYR A 53 12.16 -9.14 -8.56
N LEU A 54 13.49 -9.17 -8.40
CA LEU A 54 14.40 -8.52 -9.32
C LEU A 54 14.07 -8.86 -10.77
N ASN A 55 13.75 -7.82 -11.52
CA ASN A 55 13.39 -7.93 -12.93
C ASN A 55 13.96 -6.76 -13.73
N TYR A 56 14.89 -7.06 -14.64
CA TYR A 56 15.56 -6.08 -15.47
C TYR A 56 14.69 -5.46 -16.58
N ILE A 57 13.46 -5.94 -16.74
CA ILE A 57 12.50 -5.44 -17.74
C ILE A 57 11.60 -4.33 -17.14
N HIS A 58 11.44 -4.33 -15.83
CA HIS A 58 10.54 -3.39 -15.14
C HIS A 58 11.33 -2.42 -14.25
N PRO A 59 11.76 -1.26 -14.78
CA PRO A 59 12.44 -0.22 -13.99
C PRO A 59 11.49 0.50 -13.02
N TYR A 60 12.06 1.33 -12.16
CA TYR A 60 11.38 2.27 -11.25
C TYR A 60 10.44 1.64 -10.22
N ARG A 61 10.60 0.35 -9.93
CA ARG A 61 9.83 -0.34 -8.89
C ARG A 61 10.73 -0.88 -7.79
N VAL A 62 10.14 -1.18 -6.64
CA VAL A 62 10.84 -1.89 -5.56
C VAL A 62 11.27 -3.27 -6.07
N GLN A 63 12.56 -3.54 -6.01
CA GLN A 63 13.14 -4.82 -6.41
C GLN A 63 13.45 -5.65 -5.18
N ILE A 64 12.92 -6.88 -5.12
CA ILE A 64 13.13 -7.81 -4.03
C ILE A 64 14.20 -8.82 -4.44
N LEU A 65 15.22 -8.95 -3.61
CA LEU A 65 16.34 -9.86 -3.75
C LEU A 65 16.23 -10.96 -2.69
N GLY A 66 15.73 -12.11 -3.06
CA GLY A 66 15.72 -13.30 -2.22
C GLY A 66 16.92 -14.21 -2.52
N GLU A 67 16.86 -15.43 -2.01
CA GLU A 67 17.93 -16.43 -2.19
C GLU A 67 18.29 -16.66 -3.65
N ARG A 68 17.29 -16.78 -4.54
CA ARG A 68 17.52 -17.06 -5.97
C ARG A 68 18.18 -15.88 -6.68
N GLU A 69 17.76 -14.66 -6.37
CA GLU A 69 18.30 -13.44 -6.97
C GLU A 69 19.74 -13.21 -6.51
N ILE A 70 20.04 -13.41 -5.23
CA ILE A 70 21.41 -13.32 -4.72
C ILE A 70 22.29 -14.42 -5.33
N ALA A 71 21.82 -15.64 -5.41
CA ALA A 71 22.53 -16.72 -6.10
C ALA A 71 22.82 -16.37 -7.57
N TYR A 72 21.85 -15.81 -8.29
CA TYR A 72 22.04 -15.33 -9.65
C TYR A 72 23.12 -14.24 -9.74
N LEU A 73 23.15 -13.31 -8.80
CA LEU A 73 24.14 -12.23 -8.77
C LEU A 73 25.56 -12.71 -8.45
N THR A 74 25.70 -13.78 -7.66
CA THR A 74 27.00 -14.23 -7.12
C THR A 74 27.58 -15.47 -7.81
N ASN A 75 26.76 -16.33 -8.41
CA ASN A 75 27.19 -17.60 -9.01
C ASN A 75 27.65 -17.42 -10.47
N SER A 76 28.65 -16.57 -10.70
CA SER A 76 29.27 -16.42 -12.00
C SER A 76 30.65 -15.79 -11.88
N THR A 77 31.30 -15.42 -13.02
CA THR A 77 32.58 -14.73 -12.98
C THR A 77 32.44 -13.35 -12.31
N ALA A 78 33.54 -12.83 -11.79
CA ALA A 78 33.56 -11.50 -11.15
C ALA A 78 33.06 -10.40 -12.10
N ASP A 79 33.41 -10.49 -13.39
CA ASP A 79 32.97 -9.53 -14.40
C ASP A 79 31.46 -9.62 -14.64
N ASP A 80 30.90 -10.84 -14.74
CA ASP A 80 29.46 -11.03 -14.90
C ASP A 80 28.70 -10.52 -13.68
N CYS A 81 29.17 -10.82 -12.47
CA CYS A 81 28.59 -10.30 -11.23
C CYS A 81 28.55 -8.78 -11.24
N SER A 82 29.66 -8.14 -11.58
CA SER A 82 29.75 -6.69 -11.67
C SER A 82 28.81 -6.08 -12.68
N GLN A 83 28.67 -6.70 -13.86
CA GLN A 83 27.72 -6.27 -14.88
C GLN A 83 26.25 -6.41 -14.45
N ARG A 84 25.90 -7.53 -13.80
CA ARG A 84 24.56 -7.77 -13.28
C ARG A 84 24.17 -6.75 -12.21
N ILE A 85 25.09 -6.49 -11.28
CA ILE A 85 24.91 -5.49 -10.22
C ILE A 85 24.79 -4.08 -10.83
N ALA A 86 25.65 -3.72 -11.79
CA ALA A 86 25.56 -2.42 -12.46
C ALA A 86 24.23 -2.20 -13.20
N ARG A 87 23.62 -3.26 -13.71
CA ARG A 87 22.29 -3.18 -14.33
C ARG A 87 21.18 -2.85 -13.34
N ILE A 88 21.32 -3.23 -12.06
CA ILE A 88 20.34 -2.88 -11.02
C ILE A 88 20.22 -1.37 -10.87
N VAL A 89 21.34 -0.64 -10.90
CA VAL A 89 21.33 0.84 -10.82
C VAL A 89 20.55 1.47 -11.96
N LYS A 90 20.64 0.90 -13.16
CA LYS A 90 19.90 1.38 -14.35
C LYS A 90 18.38 1.17 -14.25
N LEU A 91 17.92 0.34 -13.33
CA LEU A 91 16.49 0.18 -13.03
C LEU A 91 15.94 1.35 -12.21
N GLU A 92 16.80 2.19 -11.65
CA GLU A 92 16.43 3.30 -10.78
C GLU A 92 15.37 2.92 -9.72
N PRO A 93 15.58 1.83 -8.95
CA PRO A 93 14.60 1.40 -7.99
C PRO A 93 14.44 2.46 -6.88
N PRO A 94 13.23 2.75 -6.40
CA PRO A 94 13.05 3.62 -5.23
C PRO A 94 13.65 2.99 -3.97
N VAL A 95 13.60 1.66 -3.86
CA VAL A 95 14.17 0.86 -2.78
C VAL A 95 14.57 -0.52 -3.31
N LEU A 96 15.68 -1.06 -2.82
CA LEU A 96 16.03 -2.49 -2.92
C LEU A 96 15.75 -3.16 -1.59
N ILE A 97 15.20 -4.38 -1.61
CA ILE A 97 14.95 -5.16 -0.39
C ILE A 97 15.63 -6.50 -0.48
N LEU A 98 16.49 -6.78 0.48
CA LEU A 98 17.17 -8.04 0.67
C LEU A 98 16.34 -8.89 1.64
N ALA A 99 15.75 -9.95 1.14
CA ALA A 99 14.86 -10.84 1.89
C ALA A 99 15.50 -12.21 2.17
N ASP A 100 14.76 -13.12 2.77
CA ASP A 100 15.18 -14.50 3.07
C ASP A 100 16.44 -14.56 3.97
N GLY A 101 16.74 -13.52 4.76
CA GLY A 101 17.95 -13.45 5.57
C GLY A 101 19.25 -13.43 4.78
N GLN A 102 19.21 -13.05 3.50
CA GLN A 102 20.37 -13.01 2.63
C GLN A 102 21.34 -11.89 3.02
N THR A 103 22.63 -12.09 2.72
CA THR A 103 23.67 -11.07 2.85
C THR A 103 23.98 -10.48 1.48
N ALA A 104 23.99 -9.15 1.39
CA ALA A 104 24.34 -8.48 0.15
C ALA A 104 25.83 -8.63 -0.16
N PRO A 105 26.21 -8.90 -1.42
CA PRO A 105 27.61 -8.80 -1.86
C PRO A 105 28.15 -7.39 -1.63
N ASP A 106 29.41 -7.27 -1.23
CA ASP A 106 30.06 -5.96 -0.98
C ASP A 106 29.97 -5.02 -2.19
N ALA A 107 30.06 -5.56 -3.40
CA ALA A 107 29.90 -4.80 -4.64
C ALA A 107 28.51 -4.19 -4.76
N LEU A 108 27.46 -4.89 -4.31
CA LEU A 108 26.08 -4.39 -4.32
C LEU A 108 25.90 -3.29 -3.27
N LEU A 109 26.41 -3.48 -2.06
CA LEU A 109 26.36 -2.47 -1.00
C LEU A 109 27.08 -1.18 -1.46
N SER A 110 28.29 -1.32 -2.00
CA SER A 110 29.10 -0.20 -2.46
C SER A 110 28.43 0.59 -3.59
N ILE A 111 27.76 -0.08 -4.53
CA ILE A 111 27.08 0.58 -5.65
C ILE A 111 25.81 1.29 -5.17
N CYS A 112 25.07 0.70 -4.23
CA CYS A 112 23.89 1.33 -3.63
C CYS A 112 24.24 2.58 -2.85
N GLU A 113 25.35 2.58 -2.09
CA GLU A 113 25.86 3.79 -1.41
C GLU A 113 26.20 4.89 -2.41
N ARG A 114 26.95 4.58 -3.46
CA ARG A 114 27.37 5.57 -4.47
C ARG A 114 26.19 6.11 -5.28
N ALA A 115 25.25 5.25 -5.66
CA ALA A 115 24.08 5.62 -6.45
C ALA A 115 22.93 6.16 -5.59
N GLN A 116 23.11 6.22 -4.26
CA GLN A 116 22.09 6.65 -3.31
C GLN A 116 20.77 5.87 -3.50
N ILE A 117 20.87 4.55 -3.55
CA ILE A 117 19.72 3.63 -3.60
C ILE A 117 19.53 3.05 -2.21
N PRO A 118 18.39 3.33 -1.52
CA PRO A 118 18.08 2.73 -0.25
C PRO A 118 18.01 1.22 -0.36
N MET A 119 18.68 0.51 0.56
CA MET A 119 18.59 -0.94 0.67
C MET A 119 18.19 -1.32 2.09
N PHE A 120 17.14 -2.13 2.19
CA PHE A 120 16.68 -2.72 3.45
C PHE A 120 16.97 -4.22 3.44
N ALA A 121 17.26 -4.80 4.60
CA ALA A 121 17.48 -6.24 4.77
C ALA A 121 16.52 -6.80 5.82
N THR A 122 15.95 -7.98 5.57
CA THR A 122 15.06 -8.67 6.49
C THR A 122 15.26 -10.19 6.44
N HIS A 123 14.95 -10.85 7.56
CA HIS A 123 14.88 -12.31 7.62
C HIS A 123 13.55 -12.89 7.12
N GLU A 124 12.56 -12.04 6.90
CA GLU A 124 11.27 -12.48 6.35
C GLU A 124 11.43 -12.98 4.91
N SER A 125 10.54 -13.91 4.51
CA SER A 125 10.59 -14.46 3.15
C SER A 125 10.29 -13.41 2.08
N ALA A 126 10.92 -13.54 0.92
CA ALA A 126 10.67 -12.65 -0.21
C ALA A 126 9.19 -12.62 -0.60
N ALA A 127 8.50 -13.75 -0.56
CA ALA A 127 7.08 -13.85 -0.85
C ALA A 127 6.24 -13.03 0.15
N PHE A 128 6.52 -13.14 1.44
CA PHE A 128 5.81 -12.37 2.48
C PHE A 128 6.04 -10.87 2.32
N VAL A 129 7.28 -10.45 2.09
CA VAL A 129 7.62 -9.03 1.83
C VAL A 129 6.84 -8.49 0.63
N ILE A 130 6.80 -9.26 -0.47
CA ILE A 130 6.06 -8.86 -1.67
C ILE A 130 4.57 -8.72 -1.38
N ASP A 131 3.97 -9.68 -0.68
CA ASP A 131 2.53 -9.65 -0.37
C ASP A 131 2.17 -8.46 0.50
N VAL A 132 2.95 -8.17 1.55
CA VAL A 132 2.75 -7.01 2.43
C VAL A 132 2.85 -5.70 1.65
N LEU A 133 3.90 -5.54 0.84
CA LEU A 133 4.10 -4.31 0.08
C LEU A 133 3.09 -4.13 -1.04
N ARG A 134 2.68 -5.21 -1.72
CA ARG A 134 1.62 -5.16 -2.74
C ARG A 134 0.30 -4.68 -2.15
N ALA A 135 -0.09 -5.22 -1.00
CA ALA A 135 -1.30 -4.80 -0.31
C ALA A 135 -1.25 -3.31 0.05
N TYR A 136 -0.15 -2.86 0.63
CA TYR A 136 0.04 -1.47 1.02
C TYR A 136 0.05 -0.52 -0.19
N LEU A 137 0.87 -0.80 -1.21
CA LEU A 137 1.01 0.08 -2.37
C LEU A 137 -0.27 0.14 -3.20
N SER A 138 -1.02 -0.96 -3.29
CA SER A 138 -2.32 -0.99 -3.95
C SER A 138 -3.33 -0.04 -3.29
N LYS A 139 -3.35 0.02 -1.96
CA LYS A 139 -4.20 0.95 -1.22
C LYS A 139 -3.68 2.38 -1.26
N HIS A 140 -2.37 2.54 -1.12
CA HIS A 140 -1.74 3.87 -1.04
C HIS A 140 -1.86 4.65 -2.35
N PHE A 141 -1.66 3.99 -3.48
CA PHE A 141 -1.71 4.58 -4.83
C PHE A 141 -3.05 4.34 -5.56
N ALA A 142 -4.07 3.83 -4.86
CA ALA A 142 -5.39 3.63 -5.44
C ALA A 142 -6.02 4.97 -5.86
N ASP A 143 -6.64 4.99 -7.03
CA ASP A 143 -7.56 6.06 -7.39
C ASP A 143 -8.65 6.13 -6.33
N ARG A 144 -8.92 7.32 -5.82
CA ARG A 144 -9.94 7.51 -4.82
C ARG A 144 -10.91 8.63 -5.19
N THR A 145 -12.15 8.47 -4.74
CA THR A 145 -13.19 9.48 -4.82
C THR A 145 -14.07 9.41 -3.58
N SER A 146 -14.78 10.50 -3.28
CA SER A 146 -15.76 10.50 -2.19
C SER A 146 -17.16 10.59 -2.77
N MET A 147 -18.09 9.86 -2.17
CA MET A 147 -19.51 9.90 -2.52
C MET A 147 -20.36 10.13 -1.26
N HIS A 148 -21.49 10.82 -1.44
CA HIS A 148 -22.49 10.94 -0.38
C HIS A 148 -23.41 9.75 -0.34
N GLY A 149 -23.63 9.21 0.87
CA GLY A 149 -24.53 8.10 1.12
C GLY A 149 -24.16 7.31 2.37
N VAL A 150 -24.90 6.26 2.62
CA VAL A 150 -24.64 5.31 3.70
C VAL A 150 -23.97 4.06 3.14
N PHE A 151 -22.83 3.69 3.69
CA PHE A 151 -22.09 2.49 3.26
C PHE A 151 -22.12 1.44 4.38
N MET A 152 -22.63 0.28 4.04
CA MET A 152 -22.89 -0.83 4.97
C MET A 152 -22.10 -2.07 4.58
N ASP A 153 -21.69 -2.85 5.57
CA ASP A 153 -21.36 -4.27 5.38
C ASP A 153 -22.62 -5.11 5.59
N ILE A 154 -23.12 -5.70 4.52
CA ILE A 154 -24.27 -6.59 4.55
C ILE A 154 -23.82 -7.99 4.12
N LEU A 155 -23.68 -8.88 5.08
CA LEU A 155 -23.23 -10.27 4.87
C LEU A 155 -21.88 -10.37 4.15
N GLY A 156 -20.93 -9.47 4.48
CA GLY A 156 -19.59 -9.44 3.88
C GLY A 156 -19.52 -8.70 2.53
N LEU A 157 -20.63 -8.07 2.10
CA LEU A 157 -20.67 -7.24 0.89
C LEU A 157 -20.81 -5.78 1.25
N GLY A 158 -19.96 -4.94 0.66
CA GLY A 158 -20.08 -3.49 0.72
C GLY A 158 -21.30 -3.02 -0.09
N VAL A 159 -22.27 -2.44 0.58
CA VAL A 159 -23.52 -1.92 -0.04
C VAL A 159 -23.58 -0.41 0.13
N MET A 160 -23.63 0.32 -0.98
CA MET A 160 -23.78 1.78 -1.01
C MET A 160 -25.25 2.17 -1.18
N ILE A 161 -25.82 2.83 -0.18
CA ILE A 161 -27.18 3.37 -0.21
C ILE A 161 -27.10 4.84 -0.62
N THR A 162 -27.61 5.17 -1.78
CA THR A 162 -27.61 6.53 -2.35
C THR A 162 -29.02 7.07 -2.54
N GLY A 163 -29.17 8.37 -2.68
CA GLY A 163 -30.44 9.04 -2.90
C GLY A 163 -30.38 10.49 -2.45
N GLU A 164 -31.43 11.25 -2.74
CA GLU A 164 -31.54 12.64 -2.32
C GLU A 164 -31.53 12.78 -0.77
N SER A 165 -31.13 13.97 -0.30
CA SER A 165 -31.16 14.24 1.14
C SER A 165 -32.61 14.18 1.67
N GLY A 166 -32.79 13.53 2.82
CA GLY A 166 -34.10 13.40 3.47
C GLY A 166 -34.95 12.23 3.02
N LEU A 167 -34.44 11.33 2.13
CA LEU A 167 -35.16 10.11 1.74
C LEU A 167 -35.11 8.96 2.75
N GLY A 168 -34.52 9.16 3.91
CA GLY A 168 -34.46 8.11 4.95
C GLY A 168 -33.29 7.14 4.79
N LYS A 169 -32.19 7.54 4.15
CA LYS A 169 -31.00 6.69 4.00
C LYS A 169 -30.39 6.27 5.34
N SER A 170 -30.20 7.22 6.24
CA SER A 170 -29.63 6.97 7.56
C SER A 170 -30.59 6.19 8.46
N GLU A 171 -31.91 6.42 8.35
CA GLU A 171 -32.93 5.63 9.02
C GLU A 171 -32.93 4.16 8.55
N LEU A 172 -32.75 3.93 7.23
CA LEU A 172 -32.57 2.59 6.68
C LEU A 172 -31.27 1.95 7.20
N GLY A 173 -30.18 2.74 7.26
CA GLY A 173 -28.92 2.29 7.85
C GLY A 173 -29.11 1.84 9.31
N LEU A 174 -29.79 2.63 10.12
CA LEU A 174 -30.08 2.29 11.50
C LEU A 174 -30.93 0.99 11.64
N GLU A 175 -31.94 0.82 10.79
CA GLU A 175 -32.74 -0.42 10.75
C GLU A 175 -31.87 -1.64 10.36
N LEU A 176 -30.95 -1.50 9.41
CA LEU A 176 -30.04 -2.56 9.03
C LEU A 176 -29.04 -2.91 10.14
N ILE A 177 -28.55 -1.93 10.89
CA ILE A 177 -27.70 -2.15 12.09
C ILE A 177 -28.49 -2.95 13.14
N SER A 178 -29.74 -2.58 13.41
CA SER A 178 -30.60 -3.30 14.37
C SER A 178 -30.83 -4.76 13.99
N ARG A 179 -30.66 -5.10 12.72
CA ARG A 179 -30.71 -6.47 12.17
C ARG A 179 -29.36 -7.18 12.12
N GLY A 180 -28.32 -6.60 12.69
CA GLY A 180 -26.99 -7.20 12.81
C GLY A 180 -26.07 -6.98 11.61
N ASN A 181 -26.33 -5.95 10.77
CA ASN A 181 -25.40 -5.55 9.71
C ASN A 181 -24.46 -4.47 10.20
N GLY A 182 -23.26 -4.39 9.61
CA GLY A 182 -22.24 -3.42 9.98
C GLY A 182 -22.40 -2.07 9.28
N LEU A 183 -22.28 -0.96 10.04
CA LEU A 183 -22.10 0.36 9.45
C LEU A 183 -20.64 0.59 9.15
N VAL A 184 -20.32 0.97 7.91
CA VAL A 184 -18.97 1.37 7.52
C VAL A 184 -18.83 2.88 7.51
N ALA A 185 -19.77 3.60 6.89
CA ALA A 185 -19.75 5.06 6.82
C ALA A 185 -21.16 5.62 6.60
N ASP A 186 -21.40 6.83 7.14
CA ASP A 186 -22.59 7.64 6.88
C ASP A 186 -22.19 9.02 6.35
N ASP A 187 -23.07 9.62 5.52
CA ASP A 187 -22.92 10.91 4.87
C ASP A 187 -21.81 10.98 3.82
N ALA A 188 -20.56 10.68 4.16
CA ALA A 188 -19.44 10.65 3.22
C ALA A 188 -18.73 9.29 3.23
N VAL A 189 -18.46 8.76 2.06
CA VAL A 189 -17.76 7.48 1.86
C VAL A 189 -16.57 7.71 0.94
N ASP A 190 -15.37 7.37 1.40
CA ASP A 190 -14.18 7.35 0.57
C ASP A 190 -14.09 6.00 -0.14
N LEU A 191 -14.07 6.03 -1.46
CA LEU A 191 -13.99 4.87 -2.33
C LEU A 191 -12.60 4.78 -2.96
N PHE A 192 -11.96 3.63 -2.84
CA PHE A 192 -10.62 3.33 -3.36
C PHE A 192 -10.70 2.22 -4.40
N ARG A 193 -10.16 2.46 -5.60
CA ARG A 193 -10.02 1.42 -6.63
C ARG A 193 -8.77 0.59 -6.37
N ILE A 194 -8.91 -0.52 -5.67
CA ILE A 194 -7.79 -1.42 -5.32
C ILE A 194 -7.23 -2.11 -6.58
N ASN A 195 -8.12 -2.52 -7.50
CA ASN A 195 -7.77 -3.09 -8.80
C ASN A 195 -8.92 -2.91 -9.80
N GLN A 196 -8.84 -3.57 -10.96
CA GLN A 196 -9.84 -3.41 -12.02
C GLN A 196 -11.26 -3.87 -11.63
N THR A 197 -11.39 -4.76 -10.66
CA THR A 197 -12.66 -5.39 -10.27
C THR A 197 -13.04 -5.14 -8.82
N THR A 198 -12.18 -4.47 -8.03
CA THR A 198 -12.38 -4.31 -6.59
C THR A 198 -12.34 -2.84 -6.21
N ILE A 199 -13.41 -2.39 -5.55
CA ILE A 199 -13.50 -1.08 -4.91
C ILE A 199 -13.66 -1.32 -3.41
N GLU A 200 -12.86 -0.63 -2.60
CA GLU A 200 -12.97 -0.62 -1.14
C GLU A 200 -13.59 0.71 -0.70
N GLY A 201 -14.61 0.66 0.14
CA GLY A 201 -15.22 1.84 0.75
C GLY A 201 -14.80 1.97 2.21
N LYS A 202 -14.49 3.21 2.64
CA LYS A 202 -14.11 3.53 4.02
C LYS A 202 -14.83 4.77 4.52
N CYS A 203 -15.01 4.82 5.82
CA CYS A 203 -15.40 6.06 6.49
C CYS A 203 -14.23 7.04 6.52
N PRO A 204 -14.43 8.31 6.16
CA PRO A 204 -13.45 9.35 6.44
C PRO A 204 -13.08 9.38 7.93
N GLU A 205 -11.80 9.58 8.26
CA GLU A 205 -11.30 9.50 9.65
C GLU A 205 -12.05 10.38 10.64
N LEU A 206 -12.53 11.55 10.18
CA LEU A 206 -13.26 12.50 11.01
C LEU A 206 -14.71 12.08 11.32
N LEU A 207 -15.26 11.08 10.63
CA LEU A 207 -16.67 10.68 10.72
C LEU A 207 -16.86 9.24 11.24
N GLN A 208 -15.81 8.61 11.72
CA GLN A 208 -15.87 7.21 12.19
C GLN A 208 -16.87 7.04 13.34
N ASN A 209 -17.68 5.97 13.25
CA ASN A 209 -18.71 5.57 14.22
C ASN A 209 -19.88 6.55 14.39
N LEU A 210 -20.00 7.56 13.54
CA LEU A 210 -21.08 8.54 13.61
C LEU A 210 -22.14 8.26 12.54
N LEU A 211 -23.39 8.35 12.94
CA LEU A 211 -24.56 8.27 12.06
C LEU A 211 -25.46 9.49 12.33
N GLU A 212 -25.77 10.27 11.30
CA GLU A 212 -26.72 11.38 11.41
C GLU A 212 -28.13 10.91 11.07
N VAL A 213 -29.00 10.95 12.06
CA VAL A 213 -30.44 10.63 11.88
C VAL A 213 -31.27 11.89 11.98
N ARG A 214 -32.03 12.18 10.92
CA ARG A 214 -32.85 13.39 10.84
C ARG A 214 -33.88 13.47 11.98
N GLY A 215 -33.88 14.59 12.69
CA GLY A 215 -34.76 14.82 13.83
C GLY A 215 -34.29 14.25 15.17
N ILE A 216 -33.25 13.42 15.16
CA ILE A 216 -32.60 12.86 16.37
C ILE A 216 -31.22 13.49 16.57
N GLY A 217 -30.48 13.73 15.50
CA GLY A 217 -29.13 14.28 15.53
C GLY A 217 -28.05 13.23 15.25
N LEU A 218 -26.84 13.53 15.70
CA LEU A 218 -25.66 12.68 15.51
C LEU A 218 -25.64 11.58 16.58
N LEU A 219 -25.64 10.32 16.12
CA LEU A 219 -25.59 9.14 16.99
C LEU A 219 -24.20 8.52 16.91
N ASP A 220 -23.63 8.18 18.05
CA ASP A 220 -22.46 7.33 18.14
C ASP A 220 -22.94 5.85 18.15
N ILE A 221 -22.79 5.19 17.01
CA ILE A 221 -23.25 3.83 16.79
C ILE A 221 -22.50 2.85 17.68
N ARG A 222 -21.22 3.06 17.88
CA ARG A 222 -20.39 2.20 18.74
C ARG A 222 -20.81 2.28 20.20
N ALA A 223 -21.21 3.46 20.68
CA ALA A 223 -21.72 3.63 22.04
C ALA A 223 -23.08 2.96 22.25
N ILE A 224 -23.92 2.87 21.20
CA ILE A 224 -25.27 2.32 21.29
C ILE A 224 -25.30 0.80 21.07
N PHE A 225 -24.59 0.28 20.07
CA PHE A 225 -24.67 -1.11 19.62
C PHE A 225 -23.41 -1.94 19.92
N GLY A 226 -22.32 -1.34 20.40
CA GLY A 226 -21.02 -1.98 20.59
C GLY A 226 -20.20 -2.03 19.31
N GLU A 227 -19.15 -2.86 19.31
CA GLU A 227 -18.35 -3.10 18.09
C GLU A 227 -19.17 -3.97 17.13
N THR A 228 -19.55 -3.43 16.00
CA THR A 228 -20.26 -4.12 14.91
C THR A 228 -19.33 -4.37 13.73
#